data_d6f2a6491f6ad37cec85998c8d22b303
#
_entry.id   d6f2a6491f6ad37cec85998c8d22b303
#
_cell.length_a   1.000
_cell.length_b   1.000
_cell.length_c   1.000
_cell.angle_alpha   90.00
_cell.angle_beta   90.00
_cell.angle_gamma   90.00
#
_symmetry.space_group_name_H-M   'P 1'
#
loop_
_entity.id
_entity.type
_entity.pdbx_description
1 polymer ?
#
loop_
_entity_poly.entity_id
_entity_poly.type
_entity_poly.pdbx_seq_one_letter_code
_entity_poly.pdbx_strand_id
1 'polypeptide(L)'
;MQTTQLSRACGMINLIENQGLWCQPDSPPRFSRIPRAAFDGVFQLSSSATTQTPDFHGAVALVTGSGRGLGRMIAETLLAGGANVALHDINEEAPAAFGESESLTALAQELSKRGTGKVMSVIGDISKEADVAAMVKKVEDTLGPIAILVNCAGGDIAAKGGKPNPNDALNISLEDANAVMNRNFFGTMLMCRAVVPGMAARQKGAVINFGSLNGHVGVSPEVVYGCAKAAIIHYTRSLALEMRPKGVRVNAVSPGPTTTARFLATRETDASMIDNISLERYAKPMEIANAVAFLASDQAGFVNGQVLRVDGGMTLFAG
;
A
#
# COMPACT_ATOMS: atom_id res chain seq x y z
N MET A 1 32.90 18.79 -30.02
CA MET A 1 32.65 18.09 -28.70
C MET A 1 31.39 17.25 -28.76
N GLN A 2 31.24 16.38 -29.76
CA GLN A 2 30.04 15.51 -29.92
C GLN A 2 30.36 14.06 -30.30
N THR A 3 31.60 13.63 -30.19
CA THR A 3 32.03 12.29 -30.62
C THR A 3 32.35 11.31 -29.50
N THR A 4 32.22 11.72 -28.23
CA THR A 4 32.66 10.89 -27.08
C THR A 4 31.52 10.16 -26.35
N GLN A 5 30.25 10.40 -26.67
CA GLN A 5 29.11 9.73 -26.04
C GLN A 5 28.57 8.53 -26.82
N LEU A 6 28.87 8.41 -28.09
CA LEU A 6 28.43 7.26 -28.91
C LEU A 6 29.31 6.01 -28.74
N SER A 7 30.53 6.16 -28.22
CA SER A 7 31.41 5.00 -28.03
C SER A 7 31.10 4.13 -26.80
N ARG A 8 30.39 4.67 -25.81
CA ARG A 8 30.00 3.90 -24.62
C ARG A 8 28.73 3.06 -24.81
N ALA A 9 27.82 3.49 -25.68
CA ALA A 9 26.63 2.72 -26.01
C ALA A 9 26.96 1.53 -26.91
N CYS A 10 27.95 1.69 -27.81
CA CYS A 10 28.39 0.59 -28.72
C CYS A 10 29.17 -0.51 -27.97
N GLY A 11 29.85 -0.18 -26.87
CA GLY A 11 30.57 -1.16 -26.04
C GLY A 11 29.70 -2.12 -25.25
N MET A 12 28.47 -1.70 -24.86
CA MET A 12 27.53 -2.56 -24.17
C MET A 12 26.80 -3.54 -25.11
N ILE A 13 26.57 -3.17 -26.34
CA ILE A 13 25.92 -4.04 -27.33
C ILE A 13 26.86 -5.17 -27.75
N ASN A 14 28.16 -4.89 -27.89
CA ASN A 14 29.16 -5.93 -28.22
C ASN A 14 29.44 -6.96 -27.12
N LEU A 15 29.11 -6.66 -25.87
CA LEU A 15 29.23 -7.59 -24.73
C LEU A 15 28.08 -8.61 -24.69
N ILE A 16 26.94 -8.27 -25.28
CA ILE A 16 25.76 -9.16 -25.35
C ILE A 16 25.87 -10.11 -26.55
N GLU A 17 26.44 -9.64 -27.65
CA GLU A 17 26.64 -10.49 -28.85
C GLU A 17 27.73 -11.57 -28.68
N ASN A 18 28.73 -11.36 -27.82
CA ASN A 18 29.80 -12.32 -27.60
C ASN A 18 29.48 -13.43 -26.57
N GLN A 19 28.30 -13.42 -25.95
CA GLN A 19 27.91 -14.47 -24.98
C GLN A 19 26.96 -15.53 -25.55
N GLY A 20 26.61 -15.51 -26.81
CA GLY A 20 25.88 -16.61 -27.50
C GLY A 20 24.48 -16.89 -26.92
N LEU A 21 23.79 -15.86 -26.36
CA LEU A 21 22.50 -16.00 -25.66
C LEU A 21 21.26 -15.84 -26.56
N TRP A 22 21.43 -15.86 -27.89
CA TRP A 22 20.30 -15.93 -28.82
C TRP A 22 20.02 -17.36 -29.20
N CYS A 23 18.90 -17.92 -28.75
CA CYS A 23 18.41 -19.22 -29.17
C CYS A 23 18.24 -19.26 -30.69
N GLN A 24 18.91 -20.20 -31.38
CA GLN A 24 18.53 -20.58 -32.72
C GLN A 24 17.18 -21.32 -32.69
N PRO A 25 16.28 -21.07 -33.64
CA PRO A 25 14.89 -21.58 -33.56
C PRO A 25 14.74 -23.09 -33.74
N ASP A 26 15.78 -23.83 -34.03
CA ASP A 26 15.69 -25.26 -34.44
C ASP A 26 16.35 -26.27 -33.49
N SER A 27 16.72 -25.90 -32.27
CA SER A 27 17.20 -26.88 -31.30
C SER A 27 16.54 -26.67 -29.93
N PRO A 28 15.96 -27.71 -29.31
CA PRO A 28 15.44 -27.59 -27.94
C PRO A 28 16.56 -27.24 -26.98
N PRO A 29 16.31 -26.37 -25.96
CA PRO A 29 17.32 -26.00 -25.01
C PRO A 29 17.85 -27.26 -24.30
N ARG A 30 19.15 -27.53 -24.45
CA ARG A 30 19.82 -28.55 -23.65
C ARG A 30 19.93 -28.00 -22.22
N PHE A 31 18.94 -28.29 -21.40
CA PHE A 31 19.11 -28.18 -19.95
C PHE A 31 20.17 -29.23 -19.57
N SER A 32 21.38 -28.78 -19.26
CA SER A 32 22.35 -29.63 -18.59
C SER A 32 21.67 -30.07 -17.28
N ARG A 33 21.54 -31.40 -17.11
CA ARG A 33 20.94 -31.95 -15.86
C ARG A 33 21.77 -31.46 -14.70
N ILE A 34 21.18 -30.55 -13.90
CA ILE A 34 21.75 -30.18 -12.60
C ILE A 34 21.83 -31.50 -11.81
N PRO A 35 23.00 -31.91 -11.29
CA PRO A 35 23.11 -33.14 -10.53
C PRO A 35 22.10 -33.16 -9.38
N ARG A 36 21.38 -34.24 -9.22
CA ARG A 36 20.34 -34.41 -8.17
C ARG A 36 20.91 -34.16 -6.77
N ALA A 37 22.19 -34.41 -6.54
CA ALA A 37 22.90 -34.08 -5.30
C ALA A 37 22.95 -32.60 -4.93
N ALA A 38 22.71 -31.67 -5.88
CA ALA A 38 22.62 -30.25 -5.57
C ALA A 38 21.27 -29.85 -4.91
N PHE A 39 20.28 -30.75 -4.91
CA PHE A 39 18.95 -30.50 -4.35
C PHE A 39 18.73 -31.19 -2.99
N ASP A 40 19.55 -32.17 -2.63
CA ASP A 40 19.35 -32.98 -1.41
C ASP A 40 19.63 -32.22 -0.09
N GLY A 41 20.21 -31.03 -0.16
CA GLY A 41 20.44 -30.16 1.01
C GLY A 41 19.51 -28.95 1.15
N VAL A 42 18.67 -28.66 0.14
CA VAL A 42 17.90 -27.41 0.09
C VAL A 42 16.44 -27.60 0.49
N PHE A 43 15.92 -28.81 0.53
CA PHE A 43 14.54 -29.14 0.88
C PHE A 43 14.43 -30.00 2.13
N GLN A 44 14.98 -29.58 3.26
CA GLN A 44 14.39 -29.95 4.52
C GLN A 44 13.19 -29.02 4.76
N LEU A 45 12.05 -29.34 4.16
CA LEU A 45 10.77 -28.84 4.63
C LEU A 45 10.63 -29.33 6.07
N SER A 46 10.82 -28.42 7.04
CA SER A 46 10.37 -28.70 8.39
C SER A 46 8.88 -29.00 8.28
N SER A 47 8.45 -30.15 8.77
CA SER A 47 7.07 -30.65 8.70
C SER A 47 6.07 -29.87 9.56
N SER A 48 6.34 -28.61 9.87
CA SER A 48 5.48 -27.67 10.57
C SER A 48 5.12 -26.48 9.68
N ALA A 49 4.66 -26.73 8.45
CA ALA A 49 3.93 -25.72 7.70
C ALA A 49 2.52 -25.59 8.30
N THR A 50 2.44 -25.11 9.53
CA THR A 50 1.22 -24.45 10.03
C THR A 50 1.05 -23.22 9.14
N THR A 51 -0.15 -23.02 8.61
CA THR A 51 -0.59 -21.75 8.02
C THR A 51 -0.43 -20.68 9.09
N GLN A 52 0.78 -20.10 9.19
CA GLN A 52 1.05 -19.07 10.18
C GLN A 52 0.35 -17.80 9.71
N THR A 53 -0.63 -17.38 10.48
CA THR A 53 -1.15 -16.00 10.43
C THR A 53 0.05 -15.06 10.52
N PRO A 54 0.12 -13.98 9.72
CA PRO A 54 1.22 -13.02 9.82
C PRO A 54 1.43 -12.60 11.27
N ASP A 55 2.65 -12.77 11.78
CA ASP A 55 3.04 -12.39 13.14
C ASP A 55 3.68 -11.01 13.12
N PHE A 56 3.09 -10.08 13.89
CA PHE A 56 3.57 -8.71 14.05
C PHE A 56 3.95 -8.40 15.51
N HIS A 57 4.19 -9.41 16.33
CA HIS A 57 4.34 -9.25 17.77
C HIS A 57 5.38 -8.19 18.14
N GLY A 58 4.93 -7.15 18.83
CA GLY A 58 5.76 -6.01 19.24
C GLY A 58 6.09 -4.98 18.16
N ALA A 59 5.77 -5.24 16.88
CA ALA A 59 5.96 -4.26 15.81
C ALA A 59 5.01 -3.07 15.99
N VAL A 60 5.51 -1.86 15.80
CA VAL A 60 4.67 -0.64 15.80
C VAL A 60 4.16 -0.39 14.38
N ALA A 61 2.86 -0.36 14.21
CA ALA A 61 2.18 -0.05 12.97
C ALA A 61 1.45 1.29 13.05
N LEU A 62 1.73 2.19 12.12
CA LEU A 62 0.96 3.42 11.92
C LEU A 62 0.10 3.26 10.67
N VAL A 63 -1.22 3.36 10.84
CA VAL A 63 -2.19 3.24 9.74
C VAL A 63 -2.91 4.56 9.57
N THR A 64 -2.67 5.27 8.45
CA THR A 64 -3.36 6.53 8.18
C THR A 64 -4.77 6.31 7.65
N GLY A 65 -5.73 7.16 8.05
CA GLY A 65 -7.15 7.00 7.69
C GLY A 65 -7.80 5.76 8.31
N SER A 66 -7.40 5.41 9.53
CA SER A 66 -7.83 4.18 10.18
C SER A 66 -8.99 4.34 11.18
N GLY A 67 -9.61 5.50 11.20
CA GLY A 67 -10.84 5.68 11.97
C GLY A 67 -12.02 4.89 11.43
N ARG A 68 -11.97 4.49 10.16
CA ARG A 68 -13.07 3.81 9.46
C ARG A 68 -12.63 3.01 8.23
N GLY A 69 -13.55 2.21 7.70
CA GLY A 69 -13.44 1.54 6.40
C GLY A 69 -12.22 0.64 6.27
N LEU A 70 -11.49 0.77 5.17
CA LEU A 70 -10.30 -0.05 4.91
C LEU A 70 -9.21 0.14 5.96
N GLY A 71 -8.91 1.40 6.32
CA GLY A 71 -7.89 1.70 7.32
C GLY A 71 -8.18 1.07 8.68
N ARG A 72 -9.45 1.11 9.13
CA ARG A 72 -9.91 0.45 10.36
C ARG A 72 -9.70 -1.07 10.27
N MET A 73 -10.18 -1.71 9.20
CA MET A 73 -10.03 -3.16 9.03
C MET A 73 -8.57 -3.59 9.00
N ILE A 74 -7.70 -2.80 8.38
CA ILE A 74 -6.25 -3.05 8.36
C ILE A 74 -5.67 -2.94 9.77
N ALA A 75 -6.02 -1.89 10.50
CA ALA A 75 -5.56 -1.69 11.88
C ALA A 75 -5.98 -2.86 12.78
N GLU A 76 -7.25 -3.29 12.70
CA GLU A 76 -7.77 -4.46 13.42
C GLU A 76 -7.02 -5.75 13.03
N THR A 77 -6.71 -5.94 11.75
CA THR A 77 -5.98 -7.13 11.27
C THR A 77 -4.54 -7.17 11.78
N LEU A 78 -3.83 -6.02 11.76
CA LEU A 78 -2.47 -5.93 12.29
C LEU A 78 -2.45 -6.11 13.81
N LEU A 79 -3.42 -5.56 14.52
CA LEU A 79 -3.60 -5.75 15.97
C LEU A 79 -3.85 -7.23 16.32
N ALA A 80 -4.70 -7.91 15.55
CA ALA A 80 -4.97 -9.35 15.73
C ALA A 80 -3.72 -10.20 15.51
N GLY A 81 -2.79 -9.75 14.66
CA GLY A 81 -1.47 -10.34 14.48
C GLY A 81 -0.43 -9.93 15.53
N GLY A 82 -0.81 -9.20 16.60
CA GLY A 82 0.05 -8.82 17.72
C GLY A 82 0.81 -7.49 17.57
N ALA A 83 0.51 -6.68 16.56
CA ALA A 83 1.12 -5.35 16.42
C ALA A 83 0.66 -4.38 17.51
N ASN A 84 1.52 -3.43 17.89
CA ASN A 84 1.11 -2.20 18.54
C ASN A 84 0.62 -1.23 17.44
N VAL A 85 -0.59 -0.71 17.55
CA VAL A 85 -1.23 0.04 16.46
C VAL A 85 -1.49 1.49 16.86
N ALA A 86 -0.99 2.41 16.04
CA ALA A 86 -1.39 3.80 16.06
C ALA A 86 -2.48 4.02 15.00
N LEU A 87 -3.69 4.31 15.46
CA LEU A 87 -4.80 4.76 14.64
C LEU A 87 -4.62 6.23 14.31
N HIS A 88 -4.87 6.60 13.06
CA HIS A 88 -4.81 7.98 12.62
C HIS A 88 -6.03 8.35 11.78
N ASP A 89 -6.59 9.54 12.03
CA ASP A 89 -7.50 10.21 11.09
C ASP A 89 -7.32 11.75 11.18
N ILE A 90 -8.01 12.48 10.32
CA ILE A 90 -7.88 13.94 10.24
C ILE A 90 -8.45 14.66 11.49
N ASN A 91 -9.44 14.05 12.15
CA ASN A 91 -10.07 14.55 13.37
C ASN A 91 -10.70 13.41 14.18
N GLU A 92 -11.18 13.71 15.38
CA GLU A 92 -11.82 12.75 16.28
C GLU A 92 -13.15 12.20 15.72
N GLU A 93 -13.89 13.00 14.97
CA GLU A 93 -15.25 12.70 14.50
C GLU A 93 -15.26 11.84 13.22
N ALA A 94 -14.11 11.63 12.60
CA ALA A 94 -14.01 10.88 11.34
C ALA A 94 -14.68 9.49 11.39
N PRO A 95 -14.57 8.69 12.46
CA PRO A 95 -15.27 7.40 12.56
C PRO A 95 -16.80 7.54 12.60
N ALA A 96 -17.32 8.58 13.21
CA ALA A 96 -18.76 8.80 13.36
C ALA A 96 -19.44 9.15 12.03
N ALA A 97 -18.72 9.69 11.07
CA ALA A 97 -19.27 10.13 9.78
C ALA A 97 -20.05 9.04 9.02
N PHE A 98 -19.78 7.77 9.28
CA PHE A 98 -20.49 6.61 8.69
C PHE A 98 -20.90 5.58 9.76
N GLY A 99 -21.02 6.01 11.02
CA GLY A 99 -21.54 5.19 12.12
C GLY A 99 -20.62 4.04 12.56
N GLU A 100 -19.32 4.11 12.27
CA GLU A 100 -18.39 3.02 12.61
C GLU A 100 -17.89 3.06 14.07
N SER A 101 -17.77 4.27 14.67
CA SER A 101 -17.46 4.49 16.08
C SER A 101 -17.84 5.93 16.45
N GLU A 102 -17.99 6.23 17.73
CA GLU A 102 -18.32 7.57 18.22
C GLU A 102 -17.16 8.58 17.98
N SER A 103 -15.92 8.12 18.17
CA SER A 103 -14.71 8.93 17.96
C SER A 103 -13.50 8.03 17.70
N LEU A 104 -12.39 8.64 17.26
CA LEU A 104 -11.13 7.94 17.08
C LEU A 104 -10.57 7.43 18.41
N THR A 105 -10.71 8.21 19.47
CA THR A 105 -10.32 7.82 20.83
C THR A 105 -11.19 6.67 21.35
N ALA A 106 -12.51 6.70 21.15
CA ALA A 106 -13.39 5.60 21.51
C ALA A 106 -13.05 4.31 20.77
N LEU A 107 -12.74 4.40 19.45
CA LEU A 107 -12.27 3.27 18.68
C LEU A 107 -10.96 2.70 19.23
N ALA A 108 -9.99 3.53 19.59
CA ALA A 108 -8.74 3.07 20.17
C ALA A 108 -8.96 2.34 21.50
N GLN A 109 -9.85 2.83 22.35
CA GLN A 109 -10.24 2.17 23.61
C GLN A 109 -10.97 0.84 23.38
N GLU A 110 -11.83 0.76 22.37
CA GLU A 110 -12.50 -0.47 21.97
C GLU A 110 -11.48 -1.52 21.52
N LEU A 111 -10.60 -1.15 20.58
CA LEU A 111 -9.62 -2.08 20.02
C LEU A 111 -8.57 -2.52 21.04
N SER A 112 -8.18 -1.67 21.99
CA SER A 112 -7.26 -2.06 23.06
C SER A 112 -7.75 -3.20 23.94
N LYS A 113 -9.07 -3.50 23.91
CA LYS A 113 -9.67 -4.63 24.64
C LYS A 113 -9.71 -5.93 23.83
N ARG A 114 -9.43 -5.85 22.51
CA ARG A 114 -9.60 -6.99 21.59
C ARG A 114 -8.30 -7.71 21.23
N GLY A 115 -7.16 -7.04 21.35
CA GLY A 115 -5.86 -7.59 20.96
C GLY A 115 -4.85 -7.60 22.10
N THR A 116 -3.70 -8.21 21.87
CA THR A 116 -2.56 -8.23 22.82
C THR A 116 -1.65 -7.03 22.67
N GLY A 117 -1.70 -6.33 21.53
CA GLY A 117 -0.91 -5.13 21.24
C GLY A 117 -1.50 -3.88 21.89
N LYS A 118 -0.65 -2.88 22.08
CA LYS A 118 -1.08 -1.55 22.52
C LYS A 118 -1.76 -0.82 21.37
N VAL A 119 -2.80 -0.03 21.68
CA VAL A 119 -3.49 0.82 20.71
C VAL A 119 -3.48 2.26 21.21
N MET A 120 -3.18 3.19 20.31
CA MET A 120 -3.33 4.64 20.54
C MET A 120 -3.98 5.31 19.34
N SER A 121 -4.46 6.55 19.55
CA SER A 121 -4.97 7.41 18.48
C SER A 121 -4.11 8.66 18.32
N VAL A 122 -3.96 9.10 17.07
CA VAL A 122 -3.37 10.42 16.72
C VAL A 122 -4.22 11.06 15.63
N ILE A 123 -4.36 12.37 15.70
CA ILE A 123 -5.06 13.19 14.72
C ILE A 123 -4.08 14.14 14.03
N GLY A 124 -4.35 14.48 12.78
CA GLY A 124 -3.59 15.46 12.02
C GLY A 124 -3.90 15.40 10.51
N ASP A 125 -3.55 16.44 9.82
CA ASP A 125 -3.70 16.52 8.37
C ASP A 125 -2.41 16.04 7.69
N ILE A 126 -2.47 14.87 7.04
CA ILE A 126 -1.30 14.29 6.36
C ILE A 126 -0.77 15.17 5.21
N SER A 127 -1.53 16.15 4.74
CA SER A 127 -1.09 17.12 3.75
C SER A 127 -0.25 18.26 4.33
N LYS A 128 -0.10 18.31 5.66
CA LYS A 128 0.66 19.33 6.39
C LYS A 128 1.90 18.73 7.04
N GLU A 129 3.07 19.19 6.66
CA GLU A 129 4.34 18.66 7.15
C GLU A 129 4.49 18.76 8.67
N ALA A 130 4.02 19.86 9.27
CA ALA A 130 4.07 20.05 10.73
C ALA A 130 3.19 19.05 11.49
N ASP A 131 1.97 18.79 10.99
CA ASP A 131 1.07 17.81 11.59
C ASP A 131 1.67 16.40 11.49
N VAL A 132 2.21 16.05 10.32
CA VAL A 132 2.88 14.76 10.08
C VAL A 132 4.05 14.56 11.03
N ALA A 133 4.92 15.55 11.17
CA ALA A 133 6.05 15.47 12.10
C ALA A 133 5.61 15.29 13.56
N ALA A 134 4.59 16.03 14.00
CA ALA A 134 4.04 15.93 15.34
C ALA A 134 3.40 14.55 15.60
N MET A 135 2.64 14.03 14.64
CA MET A 135 2.01 12.70 14.74
C MET A 135 3.05 11.60 14.85
N VAL A 136 4.03 11.57 13.95
CA VAL A 136 5.08 10.54 13.93
C VAL A 136 5.86 10.58 15.24
N LYS A 137 6.27 11.76 15.70
CA LYS A 137 6.94 11.90 16.99
C LYS A 137 6.09 11.36 18.15
N LYS A 138 4.80 11.70 18.21
CA LYS A 138 3.89 11.22 19.27
C LYS A 138 3.76 9.69 19.26
N VAL A 139 3.68 9.08 18.08
CA VAL A 139 3.62 7.61 17.94
C VAL A 139 4.92 6.98 18.43
N GLU A 140 6.07 7.48 17.98
CA GLU A 140 7.37 6.91 18.36
C GLU A 140 7.69 7.11 19.84
N ASP A 141 7.32 8.24 20.44
CA ASP A 141 7.48 8.49 21.87
C ASP A 141 6.60 7.55 22.73
N THR A 142 5.44 7.11 22.20
CA THR A 142 4.44 6.33 22.96
C THR A 142 4.56 4.83 22.76
N LEU A 143 4.70 4.38 21.50
CA LEU A 143 4.70 2.96 21.14
C LEU A 143 6.10 2.45 20.77
N GLY A 144 7.04 3.34 20.50
CA GLY A 144 8.36 3.01 19.98
C GLY A 144 8.46 3.20 18.47
N PRO A 145 9.62 2.86 17.88
CA PRO A 145 9.93 3.13 16.49
C PRO A 145 8.98 2.42 15.53
N ILE A 146 8.42 3.17 14.56
CA ILE A 146 7.47 2.67 13.59
C ILE A 146 8.15 1.66 12.67
N ALA A 147 7.68 0.41 12.68
CA ALA A 147 8.16 -0.68 11.84
C ALA A 147 7.29 -0.90 10.59
N ILE A 148 6.02 -0.56 10.65
CA ILE A 148 5.04 -0.72 9.58
C ILE A 148 4.32 0.61 9.37
N LEU A 149 4.38 1.15 8.14
CA LEU A 149 3.60 2.32 7.73
C LEU A 149 2.59 1.92 6.66
N VAL A 150 1.30 2.14 6.93
CA VAL A 150 0.24 1.94 5.95
C VAL A 150 -0.39 3.28 5.59
N ASN A 151 -0.12 3.76 4.38
CA ASN A 151 -0.65 5.00 3.83
C ASN A 151 -2.02 4.74 3.18
N CYS A 152 -3.06 4.58 4.02
CA CYS A 152 -4.43 4.29 3.59
C CYS A 152 -5.32 5.54 3.51
N ALA A 153 -4.96 6.64 4.18
CA ALA A 153 -5.68 7.91 4.09
C ALA A 153 -5.72 8.43 2.65
N GLY A 154 -6.86 8.93 2.24
CA GLY A 154 -7.06 9.47 0.90
C GLY A 154 -8.49 9.40 0.42
N GLY A 155 -8.66 9.58 -0.87
CA GLY A 155 -9.97 9.51 -1.53
C GLY A 155 -10.21 10.65 -2.50
N ASP A 156 -11.23 10.48 -3.33
CA ASP A 156 -11.73 11.51 -4.24
C ASP A 156 -12.65 12.46 -3.45
N ILE A 157 -12.05 13.46 -2.83
CA ILE A 157 -12.73 14.40 -1.92
C ILE A 157 -12.32 15.83 -2.28
N ALA A 158 -13.32 16.67 -2.60
CA ALA A 158 -13.17 18.08 -2.91
C ALA A 158 -12.57 18.89 -1.74
N ALA A 159 -12.13 20.09 -2.00
CA ALA A 159 -11.57 21.00 -1.00
C ALA A 159 -12.54 21.29 0.17
N LYS A 160 -13.84 21.42 -0.14
CA LYS A 160 -14.91 21.68 0.82
C LYS A 160 -15.63 20.42 1.32
N GLY A 161 -15.07 19.23 1.03
CA GLY A 161 -15.71 17.94 1.30
C GLY A 161 -16.60 17.47 0.16
N GLY A 162 -17.14 16.23 0.29
CA GLY A 162 -17.87 15.60 -0.81
C GLY A 162 -16.97 15.19 -1.98
N LYS A 163 -17.58 14.86 -3.12
CA LYS A 163 -16.84 14.64 -4.36
C LYS A 163 -16.67 15.96 -5.13
N PRO A 164 -15.55 16.12 -5.88
CA PRO A 164 -15.44 17.22 -6.83
C PRO A 164 -16.62 17.25 -7.81
N ASN A 165 -17.09 18.43 -8.14
CA ASN A 165 -18.15 18.61 -9.13
C ASN A 165 -17.98 19.96 -9.84
N PRO A 166 -17.64 19.99 -11.14
CA PRO A 166 -17.37 18.84 -12.01
C PRO A 166 -16.13 18.03 -11.61
N ASN A 167 -16.04 16.75 -12.01
CA ASN A 167 -14.94 15.83 -11.70
C ASN A 167 -14.36 15.19 -12.97
N ASP A 168 -14.36 15.95 -14.05
CA ASP A 168 -13.80 15.55 -15.34
C ASP A 168 -12.40 16.18 -15.58
N ALA A 169 -11.79 15.81 -16.71
CA ALA A 169 -10.41 16.21 -17.03
C ALA A 169 -10.21 17.70 -17.30
N LEU A 170 -11.25 18.42 -17.70
CA LEU A 170 -11.15 19.79 -18.20
C LEU A 170 -11.76 20.84 -17.29
N ASN A 171 -12.80 20.47 -16.54
CA ASN A 171 -13.63 21.41 -15.82
C ASN A 171 -13.51 21.33 -14.29
N ILE A 172 -12.83 20.32 -13.74
CA ILE A 172 -12.53 20.26 -12.30
C ILE A 172 -11.81 21.54 -11.85
N SER A 173 -12.24 22.13 -10.73
CA SER A 173 -11.58 23.32 -10.24
C SER A 173 -10.13 23.02 -9.79
N LEU A 174 -9.21 23.99 -9.94
CA LEU A 174 -7.85 23.83 -9.44
C LEU A 174 -7.81 23.68 -7.92
N GLU A 175 -8.77 24.28 -7.18
CA GLU A 175 -8.89 24.13 -5.75
C GLU A 175 -9.15 22.64 -5.38
N ASP A 176 -10.12 22.01 -6.05
CA ASP A 176 -10.45 20.59 -5.83
C ASP A 176 -9.35 19.67 -6.33
N ALA A 177 -8.77 19.94 -7.49
CA ALA A 177 -7.65 19.18 -8.04
C ALA A 177 -6.46 19.16 -7.06
N ASN A 178 -6.08 20.33 -6.52
CA ASN A 178 -5.03 20.43 -5.51
C ASN A 178 -5.40 19.69 -4.21
N ALA A 179 -6.66 19.78 -3.74
CA ALA A 179 -7.11 19.07 -2.56
C ALA A 179 -7.01 17.54 -2.72
N VAL A 180 -7.41 17.02 -3.88
CA VAL A 180 -7.28 15.59 -4.21
C VAL A 180 -5.81 15.17 -4.26
N MET A 181 -4.94 15.92 -4.93
CA MET A 181 -3.50 15.63 -5.01
C MET A 181 -2.83 15.69 -3.63
N ASN A 182 -3.11 16.73 -2.85
CA ASN A 182 -2.53 16.93 -1.52
C ASN A 182 -2.91 15.79 -0.57
N ARG A 183 -4.18 15.43 -0.52
CA ARG A 183 -4.68 14.38 0.37
C ARG A 183 -4.18 12.98 -0.01
N ASN A 184 -3.99 12.71 -1.30
CA ASN A 184 -3.57 11.39 -1.75
C ASN A 184 -2.04 11.31 -1.91
N PHE A 185 -1.48 11.98 -2.92
CA PHE A 185 -0.08 11.83 -3.29
C PHE A 185 0.87 12.53 -2.32
N PHE A 186 0.68 13.83 -2.10
CA PHE A 186 1.59 14.58 -1.22
C PHE A 186 1.51 14.11 0.23
N GLY A 187 0.31 13.76 0.72
CA GLY A 187 0.16 13.18 2.06
C GLY A 187 0.91 11.86 2.21
N THR A 188 0.79 10.94 1.24
CA THR A 188 1.58 9.70 1.21
C THR A 188 3.08 9.98 1.21
N MET A 189 3.54 10.93 0.40
CA MET A 189 4.95 11.31 0.32
C MET A 189 5.46 11.91 1.64
N LEU A 190 4.70 12.80 2.28
CA LEU A 190 5.07 13.41 3.57
C LEU A 190 5.17 12.36 4.69
N MET A 191 4.22 11.44 4.75
CA MET A 191 4.27 10.32 5.72
C MET A 191 5.51 9.45 5.48
N CYS A 192 5.83 9.10 4.24
CA CYS A 192 7.05 8.36 3.92
C CYS A 192 8.31 9.15 4.31
N ARG A 193 8.37 10.45 4.02
CA ARG A 193 9.52 11.32 4.40
C ARG A 193 9.75 11.37 5.90
N ALA A 194 8.68 11.34 6.69
CA ALA A 194 8.79 11.40 8.15
C ALA A 194 9.19 10.06 8.78
N VAL A 195 8.73 8.93 8.22
CA VAL A 195 8.89 7.60 8.85
C VAL A 195 10.05 6.80 8.27
N VAL A 196 10.24 6.82 6.95
CA VAL A 196 11.21 5.94 6.26
C VAL A 196 12.67 6.17 6.69
N PRO A 197 13.15 7.40 6.97
CA PRO A 197 14.51 7.60 7.46
C PRO A 197 14.82 6.80 8.75
N GLY A 198 13.88 6.73 9.68
CA GLY A 198 14.00 5.92 10.89
C GLY A 198 14.06 4.42 10.59
N MET A 199 13.22 3.92 9.64
CA MET A 199 13.29 2.53 9.18
C MET A 199 14.63 2.23 8.51
N ALA A 200 15.13 3.12 7.65
CA ALA A 200 16.40 2.98 6.95
C ALA A 200 17.59 2.92 7.91
N ALA A 201 17.59 3.74 8.96
CA ALA A 201 18.61 3.74 9.99
C ALA A 201 18.67 2.40 10.77
N ARG A 202 17.52 1.76 10.96
CA ARG A 202 17.40 0.45 11.62
C ARG A 202 17.54 -0.73 10.65
N GLN A 203 17.65 -0.45 9.34
CA GLN A 203 17.69 -1.44 8.26
C GLN A 203 16.51 -2.44 8.30
N LYS A 204 15.35 -1.99 8.75
CA LYS A 204 14.14 -2.79 8.88
C LYS A 204 12.90 -1.90 8.80
N GLY A 205 11.96 -2.26 7.91
CA GLY A 205 10.67 -1.59 7.80
C GLY A 205 9.84 -2.09 6.63
N ALA A 206 8.53 -1.90 6.73
CA ALA A 206 7.59 -2.17 5.66
C ALA A 206 6.65 -0.97 5.45
N VAL A 207 6.61 -0.47 4.23
CA VAL A 207 5.71 0.60 3.81
C VAL A 207 4.70 0.03 2.82
N ILE A 208 3.42 0.21 3.09
CA ILE A 208 2.33 -0.17 2.20
C ILE A 208 1.55 1.07 1.80
N ASN A 209 1.67 1.45 0.54
CA ASN A 209 0.95 2.56 -0.05
C ASN A 209 -0.37 2.09 -0.66
N PHE A 210 -1.34 3.00 -0.77
CA PHE A 210 -2.63 2.71 -1.41
C PHE A 210 -2.72 3.34 -2.80
N GLY A 211 -2.59 2.49 -3.82
CA GLY A 211 -3.03 2.78 -5.17
C GLY A 211 -4.55 2.77 -5.30
N SER A 212 -5.03 2.46 -6.45
CA SER A 212 -6.42 2.19 -6.82
C SER A 212 -6.44 1.57 -8.20
N LEU A 213 -7.52 0.86 -8.54
CA LEU A 213 -7.82 0.48 -9.92
C LEU A 213 -7.73 1.70 -10.86
N ASN A 214 -8.23 2.87 -10.43
CA ASN A 214 -8.21 4.12 -11.19
C ASN A 214 -6.78 4.63 -11.51
N GLY A 215 -5.77 4.17 -10.81
CA GLY A 215 -4.36 4.51 -11.10
C GLY A 215 -3.72 3.64 -12.18
N HIS A 216 -4.42 2.64 -12.69
CA HIS A 216 -3.91 1.71 -13.70
C HIS A 216 -4.55 1.90 -15.07
N VAL A 217 -5.75 2.47 -15.12
CA VAL A 217 -6.53 2.64 -16.34
C VAL A 217 -7.06 4.07 -16.46
N GLY A 218 -7.41 4.49 -17.67
CA GLY A 218 -8.14 5.75 -17.88
C GLY A 218 -9.53 5.67 -17.25
N VAL A 219 -9.93 6.74 -16.57
CA VAL A 219 -11.22 6.83 -15.87
C VAL A 219 -11.93 8.14 -16.19
N SER A 220 -13.25 8.10 -16.20
CA SER A 220 -14.13 9.26 -16.24
C SER A 220 -15.43 8.87 -15.53
N PRO A 221 -15.84 9.63 -14.50
CA PRO A 221 -15.14 10.74 -13.84
C PRO A 221 -13.97 10.27 -12.94
N GLU A 222 -13.52 11.10 -11.99
CA GLU A 222 -12.45 10.83 -11.01
C GLU A 222 -11.03 10.93 -11.61
N VAL A 223 -10.85 11.78 -12.62
CA VAL A 223 -9.60 11.85 -13.40
C VAL A 223 -8.41 12.26 -12.55
N VAL A 224 -8.51 13.32 -11.74
CA VAL A 224 -7.40 13.79 -10.88
C VAL A 224 -7.09 12.78 -9.78
N TYR A 225 -8.11 12.11 -9.26
CA TYR A 225 -7.90 11.00 -8.32
C TYR A 225 -7.12 9.84 -8.96
N GLY A 226 -7.47 9.47 -10.20
CA GLY A 226 -6.71 8.48 -10.98
C GLY A 226 -5.25 8.90 -11.16
N CYS A 227 -4.98 10.16 -11.52
CA CYS A 227 -3.63 10.71 -11.62
C CYS A 227 -2.87 10.62 -10.29
N ALA A 228 -3.50 10.99 -9.17
CA ALA A 228 -2.88 10.90 -7.86
C ALA A 228 -2.52 9.45 -7.49
N LYS A 229 -3.40 8.49 -7.82
CA LYS A 229 -3.14 7.07 -7.56
C LYS A 229 -2.07 6.48 -8.48
N ALA A 230 -1.99 6.91 -9.73
CA ALA A 230 -0.88 6.58 -10.63
C ALA A 230 0.46 7.14 -10.11
N ALA A 231 0.46 8.38 -9.60
CA ALA A 231 1.64 8.98 -8.97
C ALA A 231 2.11 8.17 -7.75
N ILE A 232 1.21 7.71 -6.87
CA ILE A 232 1.53 6.84 -5.73
C ILE A 232 2.14 5.51 -6.21
N ILE A 233 1.60 4.91 -7.25
CA ILE A 233 2.10 3.65 -7.84
C ILE A 233 3.55 3.84 -8.32
N HIS A 234 3.83 4.92 -9.05
CA HIS A 234 5.19 5.20 -9.51
C HIS A 234 6.12 5.53 -8.34
N TYR A 235 5.69 6.37 -7.41
CA TYR A 235 6.44 6.72 -6.20
C TYR A 235 6.82 5.50 -5.36
N THR A 236 5.92 4.53 -5.23
CA THR A 236 6.17 3.25 -4.55
C THR A 236 7.36 2.53 -5.16
N ARG A 237 7.42 2.42 -6.49
CA ARG A 237 8.52 1.76 -7.21
C ARG A 237 9.85 2.49 -7.02
N SER A 238 9.83 3.82 -7.12
CA SER A 238 11.02 4.66 -6.95
C SER A 238 11.56 4.58 -5.53
N LEU A 239 10.69 4.72 -4.51
CA LEU A 239 11.09 4.63 -3.10
C LEU A 239 11.58 3.22 -2.75
N ALA A 240 10.96 2.17 -3.30
CA ALA A 240 11.41 0.80 -3.12
C ALA A 240 12.83 0.58 -3.66
N LEU A 241 13.14 1.14 -4.82
CA LEU A 241 14.48 1.06 -5.42
C LEU A 241 15.52 1.78 -4.55
N GLU A 242 15.19 2.99 -4.09
CA GLU A 242 16.06 3.81 -3.24
C GLU A 242 16.32 3.15 -1.86
N MET A 243 15.29 2.55 -1.28
CA MET A 243 15.36 1.94 0.06
C MET A 243 15.84 0.48 0.05
N ARG A 244 15.95 -0.15 -1.11
CA ARG A 244 16.44 -1.53 -1.27
C ARG A 244 17.75 -1.82 -0.53
N PRO A 245 18.81 -0.99 -0.65
CA PRO A 245 20.07 -1.21 0.07
C PRO A 245 19.97 -0.96 1.57
N LYS A 246 18.85 -0.41 2.04
CA LYS A 246 18.58 -0.09 3.45
C LYS A 246 17.67 -1.11 4.14
N GLY A 247 17.32 -2.21 3.46
CA GLY A 247 16.48 -3.26 4.06
C GLY A 247 15.03 -2.85 4.33
N VAL A 248 14.54 -1.74 3.75
CA VAL A 248 13.15 -1.30 3.87
C VAL A 248 12.38 -1.71 2.62
N ARG A 249 11.27 -2.41 2.80
CA ARG A 249 10.38 -2.81 1.73
C ARG A 249 9.28 -1.77 1.53
N VAL A 250 9.01 -1.43 0.29
CA VAL A 250 7.95 -0.49 -0.07
C VAL A 250 7.10 -1.12 -1.18
N ASN A 251 5.83 -1.39 -0.88
CA ASN A 251 4.89 -1.97 -1.82
C ASN A 251 3.59 -1.16 -1.84
N ALA A 252 2.72 -1.44 -2.78
CA ALA A 252 1.38 -0.86 -2.83
C ALA A 252 0.31 -1.94 -2.95
N VAL A 253 -0.88 -1.62 -2.41
CA VAL A 253 -2.12 -2.34 -2.68
C VAL A 253 -3.00 -1.44 -3.53
N SER A 254 -3.56 -1.96 -4.61
CA SER A 254 -4.55 -1.28 -5.45
C SER A 254 -5.88 -2.01 -5.38
N PRO A 255 -6.79 -1.57 -4.49
CA PRO A 255 -8.11 -2.17 -4.37
C PRO A 255 -9.00 -1.91 -5.60
N GLY A 256 -9.85 -2.87 -5.91
CA GLY A 256 -11.09 -2.65 -6.64
C GLY A 256 -12.19 -2.03 -5.77
N PRO A 257 -13.42 -1.88 -6.29
CA PRO A 257 -14.56 -1.43 -5.52
C PRO A 257 -14.78 -2.32 -4.30
N THR A 258 -14.84 -1.72 -3.10
CA THR A 258 -14.85 -2.46 -1.83
C THR A 258 -16.00 -1.97 -0.94
N THR A 259 -16.78 -2.89 -0.36
CA THR A 259 -17.98 -2.63 0.45
C THR A 259 -17.66 -2.04 1.83
N THR A 260 -17.08 -0.84 1.87
CA THR A 260 -16.98 -0.06 3.10
C THR A 260 -18.29 0.70 3.37
N ALA A 261 -18.54 1.10 4.62
CA ALA A 261 -19.72 1.89 4.97
C ALA A 261 -19.81 3.18 4.11
N ARG A 262 -18.69 3.87 3.90
CA ARG A 262 -18.63 5.02 3.00
C ARG A 262 -18.99 4.67 1.56
N PHE A 263 -18.46 3.58 1.01
CA PHE A 263 -18.73 3.15 -0.36
C PHE A 263 -20.24 2.91 -0.56
N LEU A 264 -20.86 2.19 0.36
CA LEU A 264 -22.29 1.88 0.31
C LEU A 264 -23.17 3.13 0.50
N ALA A 265 -22.72 4.10 1.28
CA ALA A 265 -23.48 5.34 1.55
C ALA A 265 -23.36 6.39 0.43
N THR A 266 -22.28 6.36 -0.39
CA THR A 266 -21.98 7.46 -1.33
C THR A 266 -21.96 7.06 -2.80
N ARG A 267 -22.25 5.79 -3.13
CA ARG A 267 -22.27 5.28 -4.50
C ARG A 267 -23.54 4.49 -4.77
N GLU A 268 -24.03 4.59 -6.00
CA GLU A 268 -24.98 3.61 -6.50
C GLU A 268 -24.29 2.25 -6.59
N THR A 269 -24.89 1.25 -5.99
CA THR A 269 -24.34 -0.11 -5.92
C THR A 269 -25.27 -1.09 -6.61
N ASP A 270 -24.68 -2.05 -7.31
CA ASP A 270 -25.41 -3.19 -7.84
C ASP A 270 -25.56 -4.24 -6.74
N ALA A 271 -26.79 -4.52 -6.33
CA ALA A 271 -27.07 -5.49 -5.27
C ALA A 271 -26.60 -6.90 -5.62
N SER A 272 -26.55 -7.27 -6.91
CA SER A 272 -26.04 -8.57 -7.36
C SER A 272 -24.53 -8.75 -7.12
N MET A 273 -23.80 -7.64 -6.96
CA MET A 273 -22.37 -7.64 -6.70
C MET A 273 -22.01 -7.61 -5.21
N ILE A 274 -22.99 -7.53 -4.29
CA ILE A 274 -22.69 -7.39 -2.84
C ILE A 274 -22.39 -8.75 -2.22
N ASP A 275 -23.22 -9.75 -2.43
CA ASP A 275 -23.13 -11.08 -1.80
C ASP A 275 -22.98 -12.23 -2.82
N ASN A 276 -22.33 -11.97 -3.92
CA ASN A 276 -22.08 -12.99 -4.93
C ASN A 276 -20.91 -13.90 -4.52
N ILE A 277 -21.03 -15.20 -4.79
CA ILE A 277 -19.97 -16.19 -4.56
C ILE A 277 -18.85 -16.11 -5.60
N SER A 278 -19.13 -15.58 -6.79
CA SER A 278 -18.13 -15.38 -7.84
C SER A 278 -17.14 -14.25 -7.51
N LEU A 279 -16.11 -14.09 -8.32
CA LEU A 279 -15.21 -12.92 -8.23
C LEU A 279 -15.79 -11.68 -8.91
N GLU A 280 -16.92 -11.81 -9.63
CA GLU A 280 -17.68 -10.69 -10.22
C GLU A 280 -18.51 -10.00 -9.14
N ARG A 281 -17.84 -9.45 -8.15
CA ARG A 281 -18.44 -8.77 -6.99
C ARG A 281 -17.54 -7.67 -6.44
N TYR A 282 -18.09 -6.89 -5.55
CA TYR A 282 -17.30 -5.96 -4.74
C TYR A 282 -16.42 -6.75 -3.74
N ALA A 283 -15.21 -6.26 -3.51
CA ALA A 283 -14.34 -6.82 -2.48
C ALA A 283 -14.90 -6.53 -1.07
N LYS A 284 -14.64 -7.44 -0.13
CA LYS A 284 -14.85 -7.20 1.29
C LYS A 284 -13.64 -6.50 1.89
N PRO A 285 -13.81 -5.58 2.86
CA PRO A 285 -12.67 -4.88 3.50
C PRO A 285 -11.58 -5.83 4.01
N MET A 286 -11.96 -6.98 4.55
CA MET A 286 -11.02 -8.00 5.04
C MET A 286 -10.09 -8.56 3.95
N GLU A 287 -10.56 -8.67 2.70
CA GLU A 287 -9.73 -9.18 1.59
C GLU A 287 -8.59 -8.22 1.28
N ILE A 288 -8.86 -6.92 1.37
CA ILE A 288 -7.83 -5.88 1.23
C ILE A 288 -6.88 -5.89 2.44
N ALA A 289 -7.43 -6.02 3.64
CA ALA A 289 -6.63 -6.05 4.87
C ALA A 289 -5.67 -7.26 4.91
N ASN A 290 -6.11 -8.42 4.46
CA ASN A 290 -5.26 -9.62 4.33
C ASN A 290 -4.08 -9.42 3.38
N ALA A 291 -4.31 -8.75 2.24
CA ALA A 291 -3.25 -8.42 1.29
C ALA A 291 -2.23 -7.44 1.90
N VAL A 292 -2.70 -6.45 2.66
CA VAL A 292 -1.83 -5.52 3.40
C VAL A 292 -1.04 -6.26 4.48
N ALA A 293 -1.67 -7.13 5.26
CA ALA A 293 -1.01 -7.91 6.29
C ALA A 293 0.08 -8.82 5.70
N PHE A 294 -0.19 -9.49 4.59
CA PHE A 294 0.84 -10.26 3.86
C PHE A 294 2.03 -9.39 3.48
N LEU A 295 1.80 -8.25 2.79
CA LEU A 295 2.88 -7.37 2.35
C LEU A 295 3.65 -6.73 3.52
N ALA A 296 3.01 -6.50 4.65
CA ALA A 296 3.64 -5.96 5.87
C ALA A 296 4.51 -6.99 6.59
N SER A 297 4.19 -8.28 6.48
CA SER A 297 4.83 -9.38 7.21
C SER A 297 6.17 -9.82 6.62
N ASP A 298 6.91 -10.61 7.39
CA ASP A 298 8.15 -11.27 6.95
C ASP A 298 7.91 -12.33 5.86
N GLN A 299 6.67 -12.81 5.67
CA GLN A 299 6.29 -13.69 4.55
C GLN A 299 6.52 -13.02 3.19
N ALA A 300 6.40 -11.68 3.12
CA ALA A 300 6.73 -10.87 1.95
C ALA A 300 8.18 -10.35 1.97
N GLY A 301 9.10 -11.01 2.67
CA GLY A 301 10.48 -10.56 2.89
C GLY A 301 11.28 -10.28 1.60
N PHE A 302 10.92 -10.88 0.48
CA PHE A 302 11.55 -10.64 -0.83
C PHE A 302 10.64 -9.93 -1.84
N VAL A 303 9.49 -9.42 -1.39
CA VAL A 303 8.54 -8.64 -2.21
C VAL A 303 8.82 -7.16 -2.00
N ASN A 304 9.29 -6.46 -3.03
CA ASN A 304 9.63 -5.04 -2.97
C ASN A 304 9.31 -4.34 -4.30
N GLY A 305 8.76 -3.13 -4.24
CA GLY A 305 8.39 -2.33 -5.40
C GLY A 305 7.15 -2.84 -6.16
N GLN A 306 6.41 -3.78 -5.58
CA GLN A 306 5.26 -4.39 -6.23
C GLN A 306 3.97 -3.61 -5.95
N VAL A 307 3.05 -3.70 -6.91
CA VAL A 307 1.70 -3.15 -6.78
C VAL A 307 0.72 -4.32 -6.89
N LEU A 308 0.22 -4.78 -5.75
CA LEU A 308 -0.72 -5.88 -5.68
C LEU A 308 -2.14 -5.35 -5.95
N ARG A 309 -2.70 -5.71 -7.08
CA ARG A 309 -4.12 -5.45 -7.38
C ARG A 309 -4.98 -6.45 -6.63
N VAL A 310 -5.94 -5.96 -5.88
CA VAL A 310 -6.91 -6.77 -5.12
C VAL A 310 -8.30 -6.34 -5.60
N ASP A 311 -8.66 -6.78 -6.80
CA ASP A 311 -9.79 -6.30 -7.58
C ASP A 311 -10.66 -7.42 -8.18
N GLY A 312 -10.45 -8.68 -7.78
CA GLY A 312 -11.19 -9.82 -8.30
C GLY A 312 -10.94 -10.11 -9.78
N GLY A 313 -9.86 -9.53 -10.37
CA GLY A 313 -9.55 -9.68 -11.79
C GLY A 313 -10.26 -8.67 -12.70
N MET A 314 -10.79 -7.56 -12.14
CA MET A 314 -11.41 -6.48 -12.94
C MET A 314 -10.42 -5.85 -13.93
N THR A 315 -9.11 -5.87 -13.61
CA THR A 315 -8.07 -5.34 -14.49
C THR A 315 -7.03 -6.42 -14.78
N LEU A 316 -7.18 -7.11 -15.90
CA LEU A 316 -6.26 -8.14 -16.37
C LEU A 316 -5.43 -7.59 -17.54
N PHE A 317 -4.29 -6.99 -17.24
CA PHE A 317 -3.33 -6.55 -18.24
C PHE A 317 -1.89 -6.82 -17.74
N ALA A 318 -0.96 -6.96 -18.68
CA ALA A 318 0.46 -7.09 -18.35
C ALA A 318 0.92 -5.86 -17.56
N GLY A 319 1.51 -6.09 -16.41
CA GLY A 319 1.99 -5.05 -15.51
C GLY A 319 3.34 -4.49 -15.89
#